data_71fd4cf9a594d103213bce41176a48fc
#
_entry.id   71fd4cf9a594d103213bce41176a48fc
#
_cell.length_a   1.000
_cell.length_b   1.000
_cell.length_c   1.000
_cell.angle_alpha   90.00
_cell.angle_beta   90.00
_cell.angle_gamma   90.00
#
_symmetry.space_group_name_H-M   'P 1'
#
loop_
_entity.id
_entity.type
_entity.pdbx_description
1 polymer ?
#
loop_
_entity_poly.entity_id
_entity_poly.type
_entity_poly.pdbx_seq_one_letter_code
_entity_poly.pdbx_strand_id
1 'polypeptide(L)'
;APVPAAVPPAADAAVRHHYPLAVRKASFGVARGLFLKTLPYALARFGILVGVSIVTIVWGLVTFGGAAFAGEKIHPVVGWGWLIAGCGVYGWAWRIVVRYALYLIKCGHVAVLTELVTRGQIGNGSEGMFAYGKRVVTERFAQTNVLFAVDLLVEGVVRAFNRTLDWVGNLLPIPGMQGLMNVVKAILYSASTYLDETIFSYVLARNETNPWRGGQDGLIYYCQNAKPILKTAIW
;
A
#
# COMPACT_ATOMS: atom_id res chain seq x y z
N ALA A 1 37.69 4.47 32.14
CA ALA A 1 36.41 4.30 31.47
C ALA A 1 36.52 4.91 30.07
N PRO A 2 36.17 4.22 28.98
CA PRO A 2 36.22 4.79 27.65
C PRO A 2 35.15 5.87 27.49
N VAL A 3 35.53 7.02 26.98
CA VAL A 3 34.65 8.14 26.65
C VAL A 3 33.66 7.68 25.60
N PRO A 4 32.35 7.88 25.78
CA PRO A 4 31.38 7.53 24.76
C PRO A 4 31.64 8.34 23.47
N ALA A 5 31.71 7.66 22.33
CA ALA A 5 31.93 8.27 21.04
C ALA A 5 30.88 9.36 20.78
N ALA A 6 31.36 10.57 20.47
CA ALA A 6 30.52 11.72 20.18
C ALA A 6 29.51 11.39 19.08
N VAL A 7 28.25 11.72 19.34
CA VAL A 7 27.18 11.66 18.33
C VAL A 7 27.59 12.55 17.16
N PRO A 8 27.64 12.05 15.93
CA PRO A 8 28.05 12.87 14.78
C PRO A 8 27.11 14.07 14.61
N PRO A 9 27.65 15.24 14.28
CA PRO A 9 26.89 16.48 14.22
C PRO A 9 25.81 16.47 13.14
N ALA A 10 24.79 17.30 13.29
CA ALA A 10 23.61 17.40 12.44
C ALA A 10 23.86 17.52 10.91
N ALA A 11 25.07 17.92 10.50
CA ALA A 11 25.49 17.96 9.10
C ALA A 11 25.44 16.59 8.41
N ASP A 12 25.67 15.50 9.13
CA ASP A 12 25.61 14.14 8.59
C ASP A 12 24.17 13.67 8.33
N ALA A 13 23.19 14.29 9.00
CA ALA A 13 21.77 14.00 8.77
C ALA A 13 21.29 14.55 7.41
N ALA A 14 21.79 15.70 6.97
CA ALA A 14 21.41 16.32 5.68
C ALA A 14 21.91 15.49 4.48
N VAL A 15 23.07 14.84 4.59
CA VAL A 15 23.63 13.97 3.54
C VAL A 15 22.84 12.68 3.38
N ARG A 16 22.15 12.22 4.43
CA ARG A 16 21.35 10.98 4.42
C ARG A 16 20.12 11.06 3.53
N HIS A 17 19.65 12.26 3.19
CA HIS A 17 18.43 12.45 2.38
C HIS A 17 18.70 12.47 0.86
N HIS A 18 19.95 12.43 0.43
CA HIS A 18 20.30 12.46 -0.99
C HIS A 18 20.68 11.05 -1.50
N TYR A 19 19.68 10.32 -1.98
CA TYR A 19 19.88 9.01 -2.61
C TYR A 19 19.50 9.07 -4.08
N PRO A 20 20.49 9.10 -5.00
CA PRO A 20 20.18 8.93 -6.42
C PRO A 20 19.66 7.51 -6.65
N LEU A 21 18.49 7.39 -7.25
CA LEU A 21 18.02 6.11 -7.77
C LEU A 21 19.00 5.59 -8.81
N ALA A 22 19.41 4.34 -8.68
CA ALA A 22 20.23 3.66 -9.69
C ALA A 22 19.36 3.27 -10.92
N VAL A 23 18.65 4.24 -11.50
CA VAL A 23 17.69 4.07 -12.60
C VAL A 23 18.35 3.38 -13.81
N ARG A 24 19.66 3.58 -14.00
CA ARG A 24 20.41 2.93 -15.09
C ARG A 24 20.49 1.40 -14.97
N LYS A 25 20.26 0.86 -13.76
CA LYS A 25 20.21 -0.59 -13.51
C LYS A 25 18.78 -1.15 -13.59
N ALA A 26 17.77 -0.29 -13.67
CA ALA A 26 16.39 -0.71 -13.83
C ALA A 26 16.20 -1.17 -15.28
N SER A 27 15.82 -2.44 -15.47
CA SER A 27 15.48 -2.99 -16.78
C SER A 27 14.19 -3.80 -16.67
N PHE A 28 13.39 -3.79 -17.73
CA PHE A 28 12.17 -4.59 -17.79
C PHE A 28 12.47 -6.10 -17.62
N GLY A 29 13.60 -6.59 -18.15
CA GLY A 29 14.02 -7.98 -17.97
C GLY A 29 14.27 -8.36 -16.51
N VAL A 30 14.92 -7.48 -15.73
CA VAL A 30 15.15 -7.68 -14.29
C VAL A 30 13.81 -7.65 -13.55
N ALA A 31 12.95 -6.68 -13.84
CA ALA A 31 11.63 -6.56 -13.21
C ALA A 31 10.77 -7.79 -13.48
N ARG A 32 10.73 -8.29 -14.74
CA ARG A 32 10.05 -9.53 -15.11
C ARG A 32 10.61 -10.75 -14.36
N GLY A 33 11.93 -10.85 -14.26
CA GLY A 33 12.58 -11.95 -13.53
C GLY A 33 12.23 -11.94 -12.03
N LEU A 34 12.20 -10.78 -11.40
CA LEU A 34 11.77 -10.61 -10.01
C LEU A 34 10.29 -10.94 -9.84
N PHE A 35 9.44 -10.46 -10.75
CA PHE A 35 8.00 -10.78 -10.72
C PHE A 35 7.75 -12.28 -10.81
N LEU A 36 8.41 -12.98 -11.73
CA LEU A 36 8.27 -14.45 -11.87
C LEU A 36 8.76 -15.19 -10.62
N LYS A 37 9.87 -14.74 -10.02
CA LYS A 37 10.36 -15.32 -8.74
C LYS A 37 9.38 -15.13 -7.60
N THR A 38 8.65 -13.99 -7.56
CA THR A 38 7.70 -13.67 -6.50
C THR A 38 6.23 -13.95 -6.88
N LEU A 39 6.01 -14.61 -8.01
CA LEU A 39 4.67 -15.00 -8.50
C LEU A 39 3.81 -15.71 -7.43
N PRO A 40 4.36 -16.59 -6.56
CA PRO A 40 3.56 -17.18 -5.48
C PRO A 40 2.87 -16.17 -4.57
N TYR A 41 3.45 -14.99 -4.33
CA TYR A 41 2.79 -13.91 -3.59
C TYR A 41 1.60 -13.31 -4.34
N ALA A 42 1.74 -13.11 -5.65
CA ALA A 42 0.64 -12.64 -6.50
C ALA A 42 -0.52 -13.65 -6.52
N LEU A 43 -0.19 -14.95 -6.63
CA LEU A 43 -1.17 -16.04 -6.58
C LEU A 43 -1.84 -16.15 -5.20
N ALA A 44 -1.08 -16.01 -4.11
CA ALA A 44 -1.63 -16.00 -2.75
C ALA A 44 -2.62 -14.82 -2.57
N ARG A 45 -2.25 -13.61 -3.03
CA ARG A 45 -3.15 -12.45 -3.01
C ARG A 45 -4.41 -12.67 -3.83
N PHE A 46 -4.28 -13.25 -5.03
CA PHE A 46 -5.41 -13.62 -5.87
C PHE A 46 -6.31 -14.65 -5.18
N GLY A 47 -5.73 -15.71 -4.60
CA GLY A 47 -6.47 -16.74 -3.86
C GLY A 47 -7.27 -16.16 -2.69
N ILE A 48 -6.68 -15.20 -1.96
CA ILE A 48 -7.39 -14.50 -0.87
C ILE A 48 -8.56 -13.68 -1.41
N LEU A 49 -8.38 -12.97 -2.53
CA LEU A 49 -9.46 -12.20 -3.15
C LEU A 49 -10.60 -13.12 -3.60
N VAL A 50 -10.28 -14.28 -4.19
CA VAL A 50 -11.29 -15.30 -4.53
C VAL A 50 -12.00 -15.81 -3.28
N GLY A 51 -11.28 -16.14 -2.21
CA GLY A 51 -11.87 -16.57 -0.93
C GLY A 51 -12.79 -15.51 -0.34
N VAL A 52 -12.34 -14.26 -0.31
CA VAL A 52 -13.14 -13.12 0.16
C VAL A 52 -14.40 -12.94 -0.72
N SER A 53 -14.28 -13.11 -2.04
CA SER A 53 -15.45 -13.03 -2.94
C SER A 53 -16.49 -14.10 -2.64
N ILE A 54 -16.06 -15.33 -2.38
CA ILE A 54 -16.96 -16.43 -1.99
C ILE A 54 -17.67 -16.08 -0.66
N VAL A 55 -16.90 -15.64 0.35
CA VAL A 55 -17.47 -15.19 1.63
C VAL A 55 -18.47 -14.05 1.44
N THR A 56 -18.18 -13.11 0.54
CA THR A 56 -19.08 -12.00 0.19
C THR A 56 -20.40 -12.49 -0.39
N ILE A 57 -20.35 -13.45 -1.31
CA ILE A 57 -21.56 -14.05 -1.91
C ILE A 57 -22.40 -14.75 -0.84
N VAL A 58 -21.77 -15.58 -0.01
CA VAL A 58 -22.48 -16.29 1.07
C VAL A 58 -23.08 -15.29 2.06
N TRP A 59 -22.32 -14.27 2.46
CA TRP A 59 -22.82 -13.22 3.34
C TRP A 59 -24.00 -12.47 2.73
N GLY A 60 -23.93 -12.16 1.43
CA GLY A 60 -25.02 -11.54 0.68
C GLY A 60 -26.28 -12.38 0.71
N LEU A 61 -26.16 -13.68 0.41
CA LEU A 61 -27.31 -14.61 0.48
C LEU A 61 -27.93 -14.65 1.87
N VAL A 62 -27.14 -14.71 2.93
CA VAL A 62 -27.62 -14.69 4.32
C VAL A 62 -28.29 -13.35 4.66
N THR A 63 -27.67 -12.23 4.23
CA THR A 63 -28.18 -10.89 4.54
C THR A 63 -29.49 -10.62 3.80
N PHE A 64 -29.55 -10.83 2.49
CA PHE A 64 -30.74 -10.57 1.69
C PHE A 64 -31.82 -11.62 1.93
N GLY A 65 -31.48 -12.90 2.01
CA GLY A 65 -32.42 -13.98 2.31
C GLY A 65 -32.98 -13.86 3.71
N GLY A 66 -32.15 -13.53 4.71
CA GLY A 66 -32.60 -13.29 6.08
C GLY A 66 -33.52 -12.06 6.19
N ALA A 67 -33.18 -10.97 5.47
CA ALA A 67 -34.02 -9.78 5.43
C ALA A 67 -35.43 -10.06 4.82
N ALA A 68 -35.45 -10.79 3.70
CA ALA A 68 -36.70 -11.19 3.06
C ALA A 68 -37.56 -12.08 3.99
N PHE A 69 -36.94 -13.13 4.56
CA PHE A 69 -37.60 -14.02 5.50
C PHE A 69 -38.16 -13.27 6.73
N ALA A 70 -37.33 -12.46 7.38
CA ALA A 70 -37.74 -11.70 8.56
C ALA A 70 -38.80 -10.65 8.23
N GLY A 71 -38.74 -10.03 7.07
CA GLY A 71 -39.74 -9.07 6.59
C GLY A 71 -41.12 -9.70 6.32
N GLU A 72 -41.11 -10.91 5.74
CA GLU A 72 -42.32 -11.64 5.41
C GLU A 72 -42.96 -12.36 6.63
N LYS A 73 -42.12 -13.02 7.44
CA LYS A 73 -42.63 -13.92 8.51
C LYS A 73 -42.73 -13.24 9.88
N ILE A 74 -42.05 -12.12 10.12
CA ILE A 74 -42.08 -11.43 11.41
C ILE A 74 -42.69 -10.04 11.24
N HIS A 75 -41.96 -9.11 10.63
CA HIS A 75 -42.42 -7.74 10.38
C HIS A 75 -41.52 -7.03 9.40
N PRO A 76 -41.99 -6.19 8.46
CA PRO A 76 -41.19 -5.49 7.49
C PRO A 76 -40.04 -4.67 8.12
N VAL A 77 -40.27 -4.04 9.28
CA VAL A 77 -39.22 -3.26 10.01
C VAL A 77 -38.09 -4.15 10.46
N VAL A 78 -38.35 -5.41 10.86
CA VAL A 78 -37.30 -6.37 11.25
C VAL A 78 -36.45 -6.77 10.04
N GLY A 79 -37.09 -6.97 8.86
CA GLY A 79 -36.39 -7.23 7.62
C GLY A 79 -35.42 -6.09 7.24
N TRP A 80 -35.88 -4.85 7.33
CA TRP A 80 -35.02 -3.68 7.08
C TRP A 80 -33.90 -3.56 8.11
N GLY A 81 -34.17 -3.79 9.41
CA GLY A 81 -33.15 -3.80 10.46
C GLY A 81 -32.05 -4.84 10.19
N TRP A 82 -32.44 -6.06 9.79
CA TRP A 82 -31.55 -7.13 9.41
C TRP A 82 -30.64 -6.73 8.23
N LEU A 83 -31.23 -6.15 7.18
CA LEU A 83 -30.51 -5.71 5.99
C LEU A 83 -29.47 -4.64 6.33
N ILE A 84 -29.86 -3.61 7.09
CA ILE A 84 -28.96 -2.53 7.50
C ILE A 84 -27.82 -3.07 8.37
N ALA A 85 -28.13 -3.94 9.35
CA ALA A 85 -27.13 -4.56 10.20
C ALA A 85 -26.14 -5.42 9.39
N GLY A 86 -26.65 -6.28 8.50
CA GLY A 86 -25.82 -7.15 7.66
C GLY A 86 -24.90 -6.36 6.72
N CYS A 87 -25.41 -5.33 6.07
CA CYS A 87 -24.60 -4.44 5.23
C CYS A 87 -23.58 -3.65 6.05
N GLY A 88 -23.96 -3.17 7.25
CA GLY A 88 -23.09 -2.44 8.16
C GLY A 88 -21.91 -3.28 8.66
N VAL A 89 -22.19 -4.51 9.12
CA VAL A 89 -21.17 -5.46 9.58
C VAL A 89 -20.21 -5.81 8.44
N TYR A 90 -20.74 -6.09 7.25
CA TYR A 90 -19.90 -6.37 6.08
C TYR A 90 -19.00 -5.20 5.72
N GLY A 91 -19.55 -3.99 5.64
CA GLY A 91 -18.77 -2.80 5.31
C GLY A 91 -17.67 -2.50 6.33
N TRP A 92 -17.96 -2.72 7.62
CA TRP A 92 -16.97 -2.61 8.69
C TRP A 92 -15.87 -3.68 8.57
N ALA A 93 -16.27 -4.96 8.41
CA ALA A 93 -15.33 -6.07 8.26
C ALA A 93 -14.44 -5.89 7.01
N TRP A 94 -15.02 -5.48 5.89
CA TRP A 94 -14.27 -5.17 4.66
C TRP A 94 -13.23 -4.09 4.89
N ARG A 95 -13.62 -2.97 5.50
CA ARG A 95 -12.73 -1.83 5.70
C ARG A 95 -11.57 -2.12 6.63
N ILE A 96 -11.81 -2.85 7.73
CA ILE A 96 -10.80 -3.07 8.77
C ILE A 96 -10.04 -4.38 8.55
N VAL A 97 -10.76 -5.50 8.39
CA VAL A 97 -10.13 -6.83 8.36
C VAL A 97 -9.51 -7.13 7.01
N VAL A 98 -10.29 -7.02 5.94
CA VAL A 98 -9.84 -7.43 4.60
C VAL A 98 -8.75 -6.50 4.09
N ARG A 99 -8.97 -5.19 4.20
CA ARG A 99 -7.99 -4.18 3.74
C ARG A 99 -6.66 -4.31 4.50
N TYR A 100 -6.73 -4.48 5.81
CA TYR A 100 -5.53 -4.62 6.64
C TYR A 100 -4.78 -5.93 6.35
N ALA A 101 -5.50 -7.06 6.23
CA ALA A 101 -4.88 -8.34 5.89
C ALA A 101 -4.18 -8.30 4.52
N LEU A 102 -4.83 -7.73 3.51
CA LEU A 102 -4.23 -7.54 2.18
C LEU A 102 -3.00 -6.63 2.22
N TYR A 103 -3.02 -5.60 3.09
CA TYR A 103 -1.87 -4.73 3.31
C TYR A 103 -0.68 -5.47 3.93
N LEU A 104 -0.90 -6.31 4.94
CA LEU A 104 0.17 -7.12 5.55
C LEU A 104 0.83 -8.06 4.54
N ILE A 105 0.04 -8.68 3.66
CA ILE A 105 0.56 -9.55 2.60
C ILE A 105 1.37 -8.73 1.60
N LYS A 106 0.90 -7.53 1.25
CA LYS A 106 1.62 -6.58 0.41
C LYS A 106 2.99 -6.23 1.03
N CYS A 107 3.03 -5.90 2.32
CA CYS A 107 4.27 -5.62 3.04
C CYS A 107 5.23 -6.82 3.03
N GLY A 108 4.73 -8.03 3.23
CA GLY A 108 5.53 -9.26 3.13
C GLY A 108 6.14 -9.44 1.73
N HIS A 109 5.36 -9.18 0.68
CA HIS A 109 5.84 -9.21 -0.70
C HIS A 109 6.92 -8.16 -0.98
N VAL A 110 6.70 -6.92 -0.53
CA VAL A 110 7.69 -5.84 -0.66
C VAL A 110 8.98 -6.18 0.08
N ALA A 111 8.89 -6.79 1.27
CA ALA A 111 10.08 -7.25 2.00
C ALA A 111 10.89 -8.27 1.20
N VAL A 112 10.24 -9.26 0.60
CA VAL A 112 10.90 -10.25 -0.26
C VAL A 112 11.51 -9.62 -1.49
N LEU A 113 10.79 -8.71 -2.17
CA LEU A 113 11.31 -7.98 -3.33
C LEU A 113 12.53 -7.13 -2.96
N THR A 114 12.48 -6.41 -1.84
CA THR A 114 13.59 -5.60 -1.36
C THR A 114 14.83 -6.45 -1.10
N GLU A 115 14.67 -7.62 -0.46
CA GLU A 115 15.76 -8.55 -0.19
C GLU A 115 16.38 -9.09 -1.49
N LEU A 116 15.53 -9.50 -2.43
CA LEU A 116 16.00 -9.97 -3.73
C LEU A 116 16.73 -8.90 -4.55
N VAL A 117 16.29 -7.64 -4.46
CA VAL A 117 16.94 -6.52 -5.16
C VAL A 117 18.27 -6.15 -4.50
N THR A 118 18.35 -6.17 -3.17
CA THR A 118 19.52 -5.73 -2.41
C THR A 118 20.59 -6.82 -2.27
N ARG A 119 20.17 -8.07 -2.02
CA ARG A 119 21.07 -9.20 -1.72
C ARG A 119 21.07 -10.31 -2.76
N GLY A 120 20.13 -10.30 -3.71
CA GLY A 120 20.01 -11.31 -4.76
C GLY A 120 19.38 -12.63 -4.33
N GLN A 121 19.23 -12.86 -3.02
CA GLN A 121 18.67 -14.07 -2.42
C GLN A 121 17.81 -13.74 -1.21
N ILE A 122 16.93 -14.65 -0.81
CA ILE A 122 16.02 -14.46 0.33
C ILE A 122 16.71 -14.97 1.61
N GLY A 123 16.92 -14.07 2.58
CA GLY A 123 17.59 -14.40 3.84
C GLY A 123 18.95 -15.05 3.61
N ASN A 124 19.16 -16.23 4.21
CA ASN A 124 20.40 -17.00 4.05
C ASN A 124 20.34 -18.03 2.88
N GLY A 125 19.39 -17.88 1.96
CA GLY A 125 19.19 -18.78 0.82
C GLY A 125 18.41 -20.06 1.13
N SER A 126 18.14 -20.37 2.39
CA SER A 126 17.37 -21.56 2.82
C SER A 126 15.95 -21.22 3.28
N GLU A 127 15.66 -19.96 3.54
CA GLU A 127 14.35 -19.51 4.02
C GLU A 127 13.34 -19.36 2.89
N GLY A 128 12.15 -19.94 3.04
CA GLY A 128 11.05 -19.77 2.08
C GLY A 128 10.53 -18.34 2.07
N MET A 129 10.11 -17.86 0.89
CA MET A 129 9.67 -16.46 0.71
C MET A 129 8.54 -16.04 1.64
N PHE A 130 7.56 -16.90 1.89
CA PHE A 130 6.44 -16.59 2.80
C PHE A 130 6.90 -16.55 4.27
N ALA A 131 7.81 -17.44 4.66
CA ALA A 131 8.39 -17.44 6.00
C ALA A 131 9.18 -16.14 6.24
N TYR A 132 10.03 -15.77 5.29
CA TYR A 132 10.79 -14.54 5.34
C TYR A 132 9.88 -13.30 5.41
N GLY A 133 8.91 -13.18 4.50
CA GLY A 133 7.98 -12.05 4.49
C GLY A 133 7.17 -11.93 5.78
N LYS A 134 6.66 -13.06 6.31
CA LYS A 134 5.95 -13.11 7.59
C LYS A 134 6.88 -12.66 8.74
N ARG A 135 8.08 -13.16 8.80
CA ARG A 135 9.07 -12.80 9.83
C ARG A 135 9.36 -11.31 9.83
N VAL A 136 9.70 -10.75 8.66
CA VAL A 136 10.01 -9.31 8.52
C VAL A 136 8.83 -8.44 8.94
N VAL A 137 7.60 -8.77 8.49
CA VAL A 137 6.39 -8.02 8.88
C VAL A 137 6.15 -8.10 10.39
N THR A 138 6.40 -9.26 11.01
CA THR A 138 6.23 -9.45 12.46
C THR A 138 7.30 -8.68 13.25
N GLU A 139 8.56 -8.78 12.86
CA GLU A 139 9.67 -8.07 13.50
C GLU A 139 9.53 -6.55 13.38
N ARG A 140 8.96 -6.09 12.26
CA ARG A 140 8.75 -4.67 11.98
C ARG A 140 7.28 -4.23 12.07
N PHE A 141 6.54 -4.88 12.97
CA PHE A 141 5.09 -4.65 13.08
C PHE A 141 4.73 -3.20 13.38
N ALA A 142 5.48 -2.52 14.26
CA ALA A 142 5.26 -1.11 14.54
C ALA A 142 5.44 -0.23 13.30
N GLN A 143 6.48 -0.48 12.49
CA GLN A 143 6.73 0.24 11.24
C GLN A 143 5.63 -0.02 10.21
N THR A 144 5.20 -1.28 10.07
CA THR A 144 4.12 -1.67 9.16
C THR A 144 2.81 -0.95 9.50
N ASN A 145 2.47 -0.83 10.78
CA ASN A 145 1.26 -0.12 11.22
C ASN A 145 1.33 1.39 10.98
N VAL A 146 2.48 2.01 11.23
CA VAL A 146 2.70 3.43 10.92
C VAL A 146 2.57 3.70 9.42
N LEU A 147 3.16 2.83 8.60
CA LEU A 147 3.06 2.96 7.14
C LEU A 147 1.64 2.72 6.63
N PHE A 148 0.86 1.83 7.25
CA PHE A 148 -0.56 1.70 6.95
C PHE A 148 -1.34 3.00 7.25
N ALA A 149 -1.04 3.66 8.37
CA ALA A 149 -1.63 4.96 8.68
C ALA A 149 -1.20 6.05 7.69
N VAL A 150 0.07 6.04 7.26
CA VAL A 150 0.60 6.95 6.22
C VAL A 150 -0.09 6.70 4.89
N ASP A 151 -0.29 5.43 4.48
CA ASP A 151 -1.03 5.07 3.26
C ASP A 151 -2.45 5.64 3.27
N LEU A 152 -3.18 5.47 4.39
CA LEU A 152 -4.51 6.04 4.56
C LEU A 152 -4.54 7.58 4.46
N LEU A 153 -3.53 8.24 5.04
CA LEU A 153 -3.41 9.69 5.02
C LEU A 153 -3.11 10.18 3.59
N VAL A 154 -2.18 9.55 2.89
CA VAL A 154 -1.83 9.88 1.50
C VAL A 154 -3.04 9.71 0.59
N GLU A 155 -3.78 8.61 0.72
CA GLU A 155 -5.02 8.39 -0.03
C GLU A 155 -6.06 9.49 0.25
N GLY A 156 -6.16 9.93 1.52
CA GLY A 156 -7.02 11.04 1.92
C GLY A 156 -6.62 12.36 1.25
N VAL A 157 -5.33 12.68 1.25
CA VAL A 157 -4.77 13.89 0.61
C VAL A 157 -4.99 13.87 -0.90
N VAL A 158 -4.71 12.75 -1.57
CA VAL A 158 -4.92 12.59 -3.02
C VAL A 158 -6.40 12.75 -3.38
N ARG A 159 -7.31 12.18 -2.58
CA ARG A 159 -8.76 12.37 -2.78
C ARG A 159 -9.19 13.82 -2.61
N ALA A 160 -8.68 14.51 -1.58
CA ALA A 160 -8.97 15.92 -1.37
C ALA A 160 -8.47 16.78 -2.53
N PHE A 161 -7.25 16.52 -3.00
CA PHE A 161 -6.65 17.19 -4.15
C PHE A 161 -7.47 16.98 -5.43
N ASN A 162 -7.87 15.73 -5.70
CA ASN A 162 -8.71 15.41 -6.86
C ASN A 162 -10.06 16.14 -6.82
N ARG A 163 -10.70 16.24 -5.62
CA ARG A 163 -11.93 17.03 -5.46
C ARG A 163 -11.71 18.52 -5.75
N THR A 164 -10.57 19.07 -5.31
CA THR A 164 -10.21 20.46 -5.59
C THR A 164 -10.01 20.69 -7.10
N LEU A 165 -9.35 19.77 -7.79
CA LEU A 165 -9.18 19.81 -9.24
C LEU A 165 -10.54 19.72 -9.95
N ASP A 166 -11.46 18.86 -9.50
CA ASP A 166 -12.82 18.77 -10.06
C ASP A 166 -13.58 20.08 -9.88
N TRP A 167 -13.50 20.68 -8.70
CA TRP A 167 -14.15 21.95 -8.40
C TRP A 167 -13.59 23.08 -9.29
N VAL A 168 -12.27 23.20 -9.42
CA VAL A 168 -11.63 24.20 -10.30
C VAL A 168 -11.99 23.96 -11.77
N GLY A 169 -12.00 22.70 -12.24
CA GLY A 169 -12.36 22.34 -13.60
C GLY A 169 -13.82 22.69 -13.96
N ASN A 170 -14.73 22.60 -12.95
CA ASN A 170 -16.13 22.98 -13.11
C ASN A 170 -16.35 24.51 -13.06
N LEU A 171 -15.50 25.23 -12.32
CA LEU A 171 -15.55 26.70 -12.22
C LEU A 171 -15.03 27.40 -13.48
N LEU A 172 -14.06 26.79 -14.16
CA LEU A 172 -13.39 27.33 -15.32
C LEU A 172 -13.62 26.39 -16.54
N PRO A 173 -14.74 26.47 -17.26
CA PRO A 173 -15.02 25.59 -18.38
C PRO A 173 -14.17 25.98 -19.62
N ILE A 174 -12.86 25.76 -19.54
CA ILE A 174 -11.93 25.98 -20.64
C ILE A 174 -11.93 24.73 -21.53
N PRO A 175 -12.20 24.82 -22.82
CA PRO A 175 -12.15 23.69 -23.74
C PRO A 175 -10.78 22.98 -23.69
N GLY A 176 -10.78 21.67 -23.51
CA GLY A 176 -9.55 20.85 -23.42
C GLY A 176 -8.94 20.73 -22.03
N MET A 177 -9.30 21.57 -21.06
CA MET A 177 -8.75 21.51 -19.69
C MET A 177 -9.15 20.23 -18.94
N GLN A 178 -10.34 19.70 -19.15
CA GLN A 178 -10.79 18.44 -18.55
C GLN A 178 -9.90 17.26 -18.95
N GLY A 179 -9.45 17.20 -20.20
CA GLY A 179 -8.49 16.17 -20.64
C GLY A 179 -7.16 16.25 -19.89
N LEU A 180 -6.60 17.45 -19.77
CA LEU A 180 -5.36 17.68 -19.02
C LEU A 180 -5.53 17.34 -17.55
N MET A 181 -6.63 17.72 -16.91
CA MET A 181 -6.96 17.41 -15.51
C MET A 181 -7.06 15.91 -15.28
N ASN A 182 -7.67 15.16 -16.19
CA ASN A 182 -7.76 13.70 -16.09
C ASN A 182 -6.37 13.04 -16.18
N VAL A 183 -5.48 13.54 -17.03
CA VAL A 183 -4.09 13.07 -17.10
C VAL A 183 -3.35 13.36 -15.80
N VAL A 184 -3.48 14.57 -15.25
CA VAL A 184 -2.85 14.94 -13.96
C VAL A 184 -3.36 14.04 -12.83
N LYS A 185 -4.67 13.79 -12.76
CA LYS A 185 -5.27 12.87 -11.78
C LYS A 185 -4.74 11.45 -11.93
N ALA A 186 -4.66 10.93 -13.16
CA ALA A 186 -4.14 9.59 -13.42
C ALA A 186 -2.67 9.45 -12.98
N ILE A 187 -1.84 10.46 -13.26
CA ILE A 187 -0.44 10.50 -12.84
C ILE A 187 -0.33 10.53 -11.31
N LEU A 188 -1.09 11.39 -10.63
CA LEU A 188 -1.08 11.48 -9.18
C LEU A 188 -1.57 10.20 -8.51
N TYR A 189 -2.62 9.60 -9.05
CA TYR A 189 -3.12 8.31 -8.57
C TYR A 189 -2.08 7.21 -8.74
N SER A 190 -1.46 7.11 -9.90
CA SER A 190 -0.40 6.13 -10.17
C SER A 190 0.81 6.33 -9.25
N ALA A 191 1.23 7.58 -9.03
CA ALA A 191 2.33 7.90 -8.12
C ALA A 191 2.01 7.50 -6.68
N SER A 192 0.81 7.83 -6.18
CA SER A 192 0.41 7.53 -4.80
C SER A 192 0.23 6.04 -4.52
N THR A 193 -0.13 5.25 -5.54
CA THR A 193 -0.36 3.80 -5.40
C THR A 193 0.88 3.04 -4.95
N TYR A 194 2.08 3.52 -5.34
CA TYR A 194 3.35 2.86 -5.03
C TYR A 194 4.17 3.55 -3.93
N LEU A 195 3.61 4.60 -3.33
CA LEU A 195 4.33 5.42 -2.35
C LEU A 195 4.71 4.61 -1.11
N ASP A 196 3.74 3.94 -0.52
CA ASP A 196 3.92 3.13 0.69
C ASP A 196 4.89 1.95 0.45
N GLU A 197 4.82 1.31 -0.72
CA GLU A 197 5.74 0.24 -1.11
C GLU A 197 7.18 0.75 -1.21
N THR A 198 7.36 1.91 -1.82
CA THR A 198 8.67 2.52 -1.98
C THR A 198 9.25 2.96 -0.64
N ILE A 199 8.43 3.58 0.22
CA ILE A 199 8.86 3.98 1.56
C ILE A 199 9.22 2.75 2.40
N PHE A 200 8.39 1.70 2.37
CA PHE A 200 8.65 0.47 3.14
C PHE A 200 9.92 -0.22 2.66
N SER A 201 10.10 -0.34 1.34
CA SER A 201 11.34 -0.87 0.75
C SER A 201 12.57 -0.07 1.17
N TYR A 202 12.47 1.28 1.18
CA TYR A 202 13.54 2.16 1.65
C TYR A 202 13.89 1.92 3.12
N VAL A 203 12.88 1.85 3.99
CA VAL A 203 13.04 1.58 5.43
C VAL A 203 13.74 0.24 5.67
N LEU A 204 13.35 -0.79 4.92
CA LEU A 204 13.96 -2.12 5.01
C LEU A 204 15.41 -2.12 4.53
N ALA A 205 15.68 -1.53 3.37
CA ALA A 205 17.02 -1.46 2.79
C ALA A 205 18.00 -0.68 3.69
N ARG A 206 17.49 0.30 4.46
CA ARG A 206 18.28 1.12 5.39
C ARG A 206 18.40 0.53 6.79
N ASN A 207 17.63 -0.50 7.08
CA ASN A 207 17.51 -1.06 8.42
C ASN A 207 17.13 -0.01 9.49
N GLU A 208 16.31 0.99 9.10
CA GLU A 208 15.85 2.01 10.03
C GLU A 208 14.88 1.40 11.05
N THR A 209 15.10 1.68 12.32
CA THR A 209 14.30 1.12 13.42
C THR A 209 13.17 2.05 13.87
N ASN A 210 13.32 3.37 13.67
CA ASN A 210 12.29 4.33 14.02
C ASN A 210 11.27 4.45 12.87
N PRO A 211 10.00 4.02 13.08
CA PRO A 211 9.02 3.98 12.01
C PRO A 211 8.65 5.36 11.45
N TRP A 212 8.59 6.38 12.32
CA TRP A 212 8.25 7.75 11.92
C TRP A 212 9.38 8.39 11.12
N ARG A 213 10.60 8.24 11.59
CA ARG A 213 11.78 8.74 10.89
C ARG A 213 11.95 8.03 9.56
N GLY A 214 11.84 6.72 9.53
CA GLY A 214 11.92 5.93 8.30
C GLY A 214 10.85 6.33 7.28
N GLY A 215 9.61 6.58 7.75
CA GLY A 215 8.53 7.08 6.91
C GLY A 215 8.81 8.46 6.34
N GLN A 216 9.31 9.40 7.16
CA GLN A 216 9.67 10.74 6.74
C GLN A 216 10.82 10.73 5.72
N ASP A 217 11.89 10.02 6.02
CA ASP A 217 13.07 9.91 5.15
C ASP A 217 12.71 9.23 3.82
N GLY A 218 11.88 8.18 3.87
CA GLY A 218 11.37 7.51 2.68
C GLY A 218 10.50 8.41 1.80
N LEU A 219 9.65 9.25 2.41
CA LEU A 219 8.85 10.23 1.67
C LEU A 219 9.72 11.30 1.01
N ILE A 220 10.72 11.83 1.71
CA ILE A 220 11.69 12.78 1.15
C ILE A 220 12.42 12.14 -0.04
N TYR A 221 12.90 10.90 0.14
CA TYR A 221 13.54 10.14 -0.92
C TYR A 221 12.64 9.96 -2.15
N TYR A 222 11.37 9.61 -1.93
CA TYR A 222 10.38 9.48 -3.00
C TYR A 222 10.18 10.80 -3.75
N CYS A 223 9.99 11.91 -3.03
CA CYS A 223 9.79 13.23 -3.62
C CYS A 223 11.02 13.70 -4.42
N GLN A 224 12.24 13.49 -3.92
CA GLN A 224 13.47 13.81 -4.63
C GLN A 224 13.63 13.02 -5.94
N ASN A 225 13.09 11.82 -5.99
CA ASN A 225 13.16 10.93 -7.14
C ASN A 225 11.83 10.79 -7.90
N ALA A 226 10.87 11.69 -7.67
CA ALA A 226 9.54 11.61 -8.25
C ALA A 226 9.54 11.57 -9.80
N LYS A 227 10.40 12.36 -10.43
CA LYS A 227 10.48 12.41 -11.91
C LYS A 227 10.84 11.05 -12.55
N PRO A 228 11.90 10.34 -12.16
CA PRO A 228 12.20 9.01 -12.70
C PRO A 228 11.16 7.97 -12.30
N ILE A 229 10.59 8.03 -11.08
CA ILE A 229 9.54 7.11 -10.63
C ILE A 229 8.30 7.28 -11.50
N LEU A 230 7.81 8.51 -11.69
CA LEU A 230 6.66 8.81 -12.54
C LEU A 230 6.89 8.37 -13.99
N LYS A 231 8.09 8.63 -14.54
CA LYS A 231 8.42 8.16 -15.89
C LYS A 231 8.29 6.64 -16.00
N THR A 232 8.72 5.90 -14.99
CA THR A 232 8.65 4.42 -14.99
C THR A 232 7.22 3.92 -14.79
N ALA A 233 6.38 4.65 -14.05
CA ALA A 233 4.99 4.28 -13.80
C ALA A 233 4.05 4.51 -14.99
N ILE A 234 4.45 5.37 -15.95
CA ILE A 234 3.67 5.72 -17.15
C ILE A 234 3.97 4.77 -18.31
N TRP A 235 5.15 4.13 -18.33
CA TRP A 235 5.56 3.15 -19.34
C TRP A 235 5.25 1.71 -18.91
#